data_891cb67aecf8c7f7d1da8b92f7e23933
#
_entry.id   891cb67aecf8c7f7d1da8b92f7e23933
#
_cell.length_a   1.000
_cell.length_b   1.000
_cell.length_c   1.000
_cell.angle_alpha   90.00
_cell.angle_beta   90.00
_cell.angle_gamma   90.00
#
_symmetry.space_group_name_H-M   'P 1'
#
loop_
_entity.id
_entity.type
_entity.pdbx_description
1 polymer ?
#
loop_
_entity_poly.entity_id
_entity_poly.type
_entity_poly.pdbx_seq_one_letter_code
_entity_poly.pdbx_strand_id
1 'polypeptide(L)'
;MINKIKPLTNFRNLLDVDQLNKSDINYIFEYAEKLQSIAKGSIRKIPALRGKTILNYFAEPSTRTRVSFENAGKILSADVINMSSSGSSDEKGESLFNSVQTLESIGANLLVMRHFDAGAPYFVARNIGIPVINAGDGSHAHPTQNLIDLYTVHKKVGNIEGLNLTVLGDNVHSRVARSTIIGFSIMGANITICAPTTMDAQYLSDNSVARNQIYWPKIKYSDDLRYSLKDA
;
A
#
# COMPACT_ATOMS: atom_id res chain seq x y z
N MET A 1 -14.52 -8.30 -22.66
CA MET A 1 -14.12 -9.68 -22.25
C MET A 1 -12.97 -9.57 -21.26
N ILE A 2 -13.28 -9.61 -19.95
CA ILE A 2 -12.25 -9.72 -18.89
C ILE A 2 -12.05 -11.23 -18.70
N ASN A 3 -11.48 -11.89 -19.73
CA ASN A 3 -11.20 -13.31 -19.66
C ASN A 3 -9.89 -13.54 -18.91
N LYS A 4 -10.02 -14.23 -17.80
CA LYS A 4 -8.97 -14.83 -16.99
C LYS A 4 -7.94 -13.83 -16.44
N ILE A 5 -8.32 -13.13 -15.40
CA ILE A 5 -7.39 -12.57 -14.43
C ILE A 5 -6.52 -13.74 -13.94
N LYS A 6 -5.27 -13.80 -14.41
CA LYS A 6 -4.28 -14.66 -13.78
C LYS A 6 -4.11 -14.09 -12.38
N PRO A 7 -4.42 -14.82 -11.30
CA PRO A 7 -4.19 -14.28 -9.97
C PRO A 7 -2.71 -13.91 -9.86
N LEU A 8 -2.40 -12.82 -9.18
CA LEU A 8 -1.07 -12.57 -8.62
C LEU A 8 -0.78 -13.80 -7.76
N THR A 9 0.03 -14.72 -8.27
CA THR A 9 -0.02 -16.13 -7.92
C THR A 9 0.47 -16.44 -6.51
N ASN A 10 0.96 -15.44 -5.75
CA ASN A 10 1.64 -15.68 -4.47
C ASN A 10 1.13 -14.83 -3.30
N PHE A 11 0.16 -13.93 -3.50
CA PHE A 11 -0.25 -13.03 -2.42
C PHE A 11 -1.73 -13.15 -2.10
N ARG A 12 -2.01 -13.67 -0.92
CA ARG A 12 -3.34 -13.59 -0.34
C ARG A 12 -3.62 -12.19 0.23
N ASN A 13 -2.59 -11.55 0.79
CA ASN A 13 -2.66 -10.28 1.49
C ASN A 13 -1.70 -9.28 0.83
N LEU A 14 -2.03 -7.98 0.87
CA LEU A 14 -1.13 -6.89 0.51
C LEU A 14 -0.82 -6.08 1.78
N LEU A 15 0.24 -6.47 2.50
CA LEU A 15 0.59 -5.89 3.79
C LEU A 15 1.72 -4.86 3.69
N ASP A 16 2.67 -5.08 2.79
CA ASP A 16 3.74 -4.14 2.47
C ASP A 16 4.14 -4.30 1.00
N VAL A 17 4.85 -3.33 0.46
CA VAL A 17 5.35 -3.35 -0.92
C VAL A 17 6.52 -4.30 -1.10
N ASP A 18 7.26 -4.63 -0.04
CA ASP A 18 8.38 -5.58 -0.03
C ASP A 18 7.98 -7.02 -0.39
N GLN A 19 6.68 -7.32 -0.35
CA GLN A 19 6.11 -8.59 -0.79
C GLN A 19 6.07 -8.73 -2.32
N LEU A 20 6.20 -7.61 -3.05
CA LEU A 20 6.07 -7.55 -4.50
C LEU A 20 7.44 -7.59 -5.18
N ASN A 21 7.48 -8.13 -6.38
CA ASN A 21 8.62 -7.99 -7.28
C ASN A 21 8.26 -7.08 -8.46
N LYS A 22 9.24 -6.77 -9.31
CA LYS A 22 9.06 -5.89 -10.48
C LYS A 22 7.96 -6.39 -11.44
N SER A 23 7.82 -7.71 -11.62
CA SER A 23 6.79 -8.26 -12.49
C SER A 23 5.39 -8.14 -11.89
N ASP A 24 5.25 -8.27 -10.57
CA ASP A 24 3.99 -8.07 -9.87
C ASP A 24 3.52 -6.62 -9.99
N ILE A 25 4.43 -5.66 -9.81
CA ILE A 25 4.13 -4.23 -9.92
C ILE A 25 3.71 -3.89 -11.35
N ASN A 26 4.43 -4.36 -12.36
CA ASN A 26 4.07 -4.15 -13.77
C ASN A 26 2.69 -4.77 -14.10
N TYR A 27 2.39 -5.94 -13.58
CA TYR A 27 1.09 -6.56 -13.72
C TYR A 27 -0.04 -5.71 -13.10
N ILE A 28 0.21 -5.14 -11.92
CA ILE A 28 -0.73 -4.21 -11.29
C ILE A 28 -0.95 -2.97 -12.17
N PHE A 29 0.10 -2.44 -12.81
CA PHE A 29 0.00 -1.30 -13.72
C PHE A 29 -0.87 -1.61 -14.94
N GLU A 30 -0.68 -2.77 -15.58
CA GLU A 30 -1.52 -3.20 -16.70
C GLU A 30 -3.00 -3.27 -16.33
N TYR A 31 -3.29 -3.79 -15.13
CA TYR A 31 -4.67 -3.84 -14.63
C TYR A 31 -5.22 -2.45 -14.31
N ALA A 32 -4.42 -1.60 -13.70
CA ALA A 32 -4.81 -0.22 -13.40
C ALA A 32 -5.18 0.54 -14.69
N GLU A 33 -4.45 0.34 -15.79
CA GLU A 33 -4.78 0.95 -17.09
C GLU A 33 -6.13 0.46 -17.63
N LYS A 34 -6.33 -0.86 -17.62
CA LYS A 34 -7.60 -1.46 -18.08
C LYS A 34 -8.78 -0.95 -17.25
N LEU A 35 -8.64 -0.91 -15.93
CA LEU A 35 -9.68 -0.43 -15.02
C LEU A 35 -9.90 1.07 -15.11
N GLN A 36 -8.85 1.88 -15.32
CA GLN A 36 -8.98 3.32 -15.50
C GLN A 36 -9.81 3.69 -16.72
N SER A 37 -9.64 2.97 -17.83
CA SER A 37 -10.43 3.19 -19.05
C SER A 37 -11.94 2.99 -18.80
N ILE A 38 -12.28 1.99 -18.00
CA ILE A 38 -13.66 1.69 -17.62
C ILE A 38 -14.19 2.73 -16.62
N ALA A 39 -13.41 3.06 -15.60
CA ALA A 39 -13.80 4.05 -14.58
C ALA A 39 -14.05 5.46 -15.15
N LYS A 40 -13.40 5.81 -16.27
CA LYS A 40 -13.62 7.06 -17.00
C LYS A 40 -14.75 7.00 -18.04
N GLY A 41 -15.25 5.80 -18.35
CA GLY A 41 -16.33 5.58 -19.31
C GLY A 41 -17.70 6.03 -18.81
N SER A 42 -18.71 5.93 -19.69
CA SER A 42 -20.12 6.23 -19.38
C SER A 42 -20.72 5.22 -18.38
N ILE A 43 -20.32 3.96 -18.45
CA ILE A 43 -20.72 2.90 -17.51
C ILE A 43 -19.54 2.64 -16.56
N ARG A 44 -19.61 3.21 -15.36
CA ARG A 44 -18.53 3.16 -14.37
C ARG A 44 -18.62 1.96 -13.41
N LYS A 45 -19.20 0.84 -13.86
CA LYS A 45 -19.33 -0.37 -13.03
C LYS A 45 -18.90 -1.61 -13.78
N ILE A 46 -18.19 -2.49 -13.08
CA ILE A 46 -17.71 -3.77 -13.56
C ILE A 46 -18.16 -4.85 -12.57
N PRO A 47 -18.76 -5.96 -13.00
CA PRO A 47 -19.27 -7.00 -12.10
C PRO A 47 -18.17 -7.92 -11.55
N ALA A 48 -16.93 -7.43 -11.42
CA ALA A 48 -15.77 -8.25 -11.04
C ALA A 48 -15.86 -8.79 -9.59
N LEU A 49 -16.46 -8.00 -8.70
CA LEU A 49 -16.64 -8.36 -7.28
C LEU A 49 -18.12 -8.43 -6.87
N ARG A 50 -19.02 -8.67 -7.84
CA ARG A 50 -20.45 -8.80 -7.55
C ARG A 50 -20.71 -9.93 -6.55
N GLY A 51 -21.48 -9.66 -5.51
CA GLY A 51 -21.77 -10.61 -4.43
C GLY A 51 -20.60 -10.82 -3.46
N LYS A 52 -19.58 -9.95 -3.50
CA LYS A 52 -18.50 -9.89 -2.51
C LYS A 52 -18.67 -8.68 -1.61
N THR A 53 -18.36 -8.84 -0.35
CA THR A 53 -18.37 -7.78 0.66
C THR A 53 -16.95 -7.35 0.99
N ILE A 54 -16.67 -6.06 0.83
CA ILE A 54 -15.42 -5.43 1.26
C ILE A 54 -15.70 -4.68 2.56
N LEU A 55 -14.88 -4.94 3.56
CA LEU A 55 -14.92 -4.23 4.83
C LEU A 55 -13.77 -3.24 4.88
N ASN A 56 -14.07 -1.95 5.00
CA ASN A 56 -13.10 -0.89 5.25
C ASN A 56 -13.07 -0.58 6.76
N TYR A 57 -12.05 -1.07 7.45
CA TYR A 57 -11.83 -0.79 8.86
C TYR A 57 -10.74 0.26 9.03
N PHE A 58 -11.13 1.46 9.49
CA PHE A 58 -10.25 2.61 9.63
C PHE A 58 -10.19 3.06 11.10
N ALA A 59 -9.29 2.46 11.87
CA ALA A 59 -8.99 2.90 13.24
C ALA A 59 -8.31 4.28 13.22
N GLU A 60 -7.34 4.49 12.34
CA GLU A 60 -6.75 5.81 12.08
C GLU A 60 -7.59 6.58 11.05
N PRO A 61 -8.09 7.78 11.36
CA PRO A 61 -8.93 8.56 10.45
C PRO A 61 -8.23 8.90 9.12
N SER A 62 -8.93 8.68 8.01
CA SER A 62 -8.47 9.10 6.68
C SER A 62 -9.64 9.19 5.72
N THR A 63 -10.07 10.40 5.39
CA THR A 63 -11.17 10.62 4.46
C THR A 63 -10.79 10.17 3.04
N ARG A 64 -9.65 10.61 2.52
CA ARG A 64 -9.22 10.31 1.14
C ARG A 64 -9.08 8.80 0.92
N THR A 65 -8.33 8.11 1.78
CA THR A 65 -8.06 6.68 1.61
C THR A 65 -9.34 5.86 1.73
N ARG A 66 -10.17 6.13 2.74
CA ARG A 66 -11.45 5.44 2.93
C ARG A 66 -12.38 5.59 1.73
N VAL A 67 -12.59 6.83 1.27
CA VAL A 67 -13.46 7.12 0.11
C VAL A 67 -12.90 6.50 -1.17
N SER A 68 -11.57 6.46 -1.35
CA SER A 68 -10.95 5.81 -2.51
C SER A 68 -11.21 4.31 -2.54
N PHE A 69 -11.05 3.60 -1.44
CA PHE A 69 -11.36 2.17 -1.35
C PHE A 69 -12.85 1.89 -1.49
N GLU A 70 -13.70 2.72 -0.86
CA GLU A 70 -15.15 2.62 -1.02
C GLU A 70 -15.57 2.77 -2.48
N ASN A 71 -15.06 3.79 -3.16
CA ASN A 71 -15.36 4.03 -4.57
C ASN A 71 -14.84 2.89 -5.47
N ALA A 72 -13.63 2.40 -5.21
CA ALA A 72 -13.07 1.27 -5.94
C ALA A 72 -13.95 0.00 -5.80
N GLY A 73 -14.38 -0.33 -4.59
CA GLY A 73 -15.30 -1.44 -4.35
C GLY A 73 -16.62 -1.29 -5.09
N LYS A 74 -17.22 -0.10 -5.05
CA LYS A 74 -18.47 0.21 -5.76
C LYS A 74 -18.33 0.13 -7.29
N ILE A 75 -17.20 0.56 -7.85
CA ILE A 75 -16.89 0.41 -9.28
C ILE A 75 -16.81 -1.07 -9.65
N LEU A 76 -16.21 -1.89 -8.81
CA LEU A 76 -16.09 -3.33 -9.00
C LEU A 76 -17.38 -4.11 -8.65
N SER A 77 -18.46 -3.42 -8.29
CA SER A 77 -19.77 -3.99 -7.91
C SER A 77 -19.75 -4.82 -6.62
N ALA A 78 -18.82 -4.53 -5.71
CA ALA A 78 -18.84 -5.10 -4.37
C ALA A 78 -19.80 -4.30 -3.45
N ASP A 79 -20.29 -4.97 -2.44
CA ASP A 79 -20.90 -4.32 -1.27
C ASP A 79 -19.78 -3.81 -0.36
N VAL A 80 -19.83 -2.55 0.05
CA VAL A 80 -18.78 -1.95 0.87
C VAL A 80 -19.34 -1.49 2.20
N ILE A 81 -18.77 -2.00 3.27
CA ILE A 81 -19.09 -1.63 4.65
C ILE A 81 -17.91 -0.80 5.20
N ASN A 82 -18.21 0.41 5.68
CA ASN A 82 -17.21 1.26 6.32
C ASN A 82 -17.38 1.22 7.84
N MET A 83 -16.28 1.01 8.53
CA MET A 83 -16.19 1.07 9.98
C MET A 83 -15.07 2.00 10.43
N SER A 84 -15.30 2.71 11.51
CA SER A 84 -14.31 3.55 12.18
C SER A 84 -14.25 3.19 13.66
N SER A 85 -13.13 3.44 14.32
CA SER A 85 -12.98 3.21 15.77
C SER A 85 -13.89 4.10 16.62
N SER A 86 -14.24 5.28 16.14
CA SER A 86 -15.19 6.16 16.85
C SER A 86 -16.59 5.56 16.85
N GLY A 87 -17.05 5.14 18.02
CA GLY A 87 -18.37 4.48 18.22
C GLY A 87 -18.34 2.96 18.01
N SER A 88 -17.18 2.35 17.86
CA SER A 88 -17.01 0.89 17.80
C SER A 88 -16.61 0.29 19.16
N SER A 89 -16.62 -1.04 19.25
CA SER A 89 -16.24 -1.82 20.42
C SER A 89 -14.84 -1.50 20.99
N ASP A 90 -13.95 -0.90 20.19
CA ASP A 90 -12.60 -0.48 20.63
C ASP A 90 -12.66 0.55 21.77
N GLU A 91 -13.66 1.45 21.79
CA GLU A 91 -13.92 2.37 22.92
C GLU A 91 -14.39 1.64 24.19
N LYS A 92 -14.88 0.41 24.06
CA LYS A 92 -15.34 -0.43 25.17
C LYS A 92 -14.28 -1.39 25.69
N GLY A 93 -13.01 -1.28 25.20
CA GLY A 93 -11.89 -2.13 25.62
C GLY A 93 -11.89 -3.52 24.98
N GLU A 94 -12.62 -3.75 23.89
CA GLU A 94 -12.47 -4.96 23.10
C GLU A 94 -11.13 -4.98 22.38
N SER A 95 -10.50 -6.17 22.33
CA SER A 95 -9.24 -6.31 21.60
C SER A 95 -9.46 -6.22 20.09
N LEU A 96 -8.50 -5.67 19.35
CA LEU A 96 -8.49 -5.66 17.89
C LEU A 96 -8.83 -7.03 17.29
N PHE A 97 -8.37 -8.11 17.94
CA PHE A 97 -8.64 -9.48 17.52
C PHE A 97 -10.14 -9.83 17.56
N ASN A 98 -10.82 -9.49 18.65
CA ASN A 98 -12.26 -9.76 18.79
C ASN A 98 -13.07 -8.96 17.77
N SER A 99 -12.72 -7.66 17.59
CA SER A 99 -13.36 -6.82 16.58
C SER A 99 -13.25 -7.43 15.20
N VAL A 100 -12.07 -7.89 14.81
CA VAL A 100 -11.81 -8.45 13.47
C VAL A 100 -12.48 -9.82 13.28
N GLN A 101 -12.50 -10.69 14.27
CA GLN A 101 -13.24 -11.96 14.20
C GLN A 101 -14.75 -11.74 14.02
N THR A 102 -15.30 -10.76 14.72
CA THR A 102 -16.70 -10.37 14.55
C THR A 102 -16.98 -9.92 13.12
N LEU A 103 -16.06 -9.14 12.52
CA LEU A 103 -16.19 -8.64 11.15
C LEU A 103 -16.09 -9.76 10.10
N GLU A 104 -15.27 -10.77 10.35
CA GLU A 104 -15.20 -11.97 9.49
C GLU A 104 -16.51 -12.77 9.55
N SER A 105 -17.11 -12.92 10.73
CA SER A 105 -18.35 -13.65 10.92
C SER A 105 -19.57 -13.00 10.23
N ILE A 106 -19.50 -11.70 9.92
CA ILE A 106 -20.52 -10.97 9.16
C ILE A 106 -20.50 -11.33 7.66
N GLY A 107 -19.50 -12.12 7.20
CA GLY A 107 -19.43 -12.59 5.83
C GLY A 107 -18.60 -11.68 4.90
N ALA A 108 -17.68 -10.88 5.46
CA ALA A 108 -16.73 -10.12 4.66
C ALA A 108 -15.82 -11.05 3.84
N ASN A 109 -15.50 -10.65 2.61
CA ASN A 109 -14.61 -11.40 1.71
C ASN A 109 -13.25 -10.75 1.56
N LEU A 110 -13.09 -9.49 1.97
CA LEU A 110 -11.88 -8.71 1.93
C LEU A 110 -11.90 -7.66 3.04
N LEU A 111 -10.80 -7.53 3.77
CA LEU A 111 -10.58 -6.47 4.74
C LEU A 111 -9.58 -5.45 4.19
N VAL A 112 -9.97 -4.18 4.13
CA VAL A 112 -9.07 -3.04 3.95
C VAL A 112 -8.89 -2.39 5.32
N MET A 113 -7.66 -2.39 5.81
CA MET A 113 -7.37 -1.96 7.18
C MET A 113 -6.40 -0.80 7.23
N ARG A 114 -6.75 0.23 8.01
CA ARG A 114 -5.86 1.32 8.39
C ARG A 114 -5.82 1.45 9.91
N HIS A 115 -4.62 1.44 10.48
CA HIS A 115 -4.42 1.42 11.93
C HIS A 115 -3.28 2.36 12.35
N PHE A 116 -3.35 2.89 13.56
CA PHE A 116 -2.27 3.72 14.12
C PHE A 116 -1.09 2.87 14.62
N ASP A 117 -1.30 1.60 14.96
CA ASP A 117 -0.23 0.69 15.39
C ASP A 117 0.46 0.05 14.19
N ALA A 118 1.78 0.18 14.13
CA ALA A 118 2.64 -0.51 13.18
C ALA A 118 2.53 -2.03 13.34
N GLY A 119 2.32 -2.76 12.24
CA GLY A 119 2.19 -4.21 12.26
C GLY A 119 0.77 -4.75 12.52
N ALA A 120 -0.20 -3.90 12.89
CA ALA A 120 -1.58 -4.34 13.12
C ALA A 120 -2.18 -5.13 11.93
N PRO A 121 -2.02 -4.74 10.64
CA PRO A 121 -2.49 -5.53 9.52
C PRO A 121 -1.84 -6.92 9.41
N TYR A 122 -0.59 -7.06 9.82
CA TYR A 122 0.10 -8.36 9.85
C TYR A 122 -0.46 -9.28 10.93
N PHE A 123 -0.71 -8.71 12.11
CA PHE A 123 -1.34 -9.45 13.21
C PHE A 123 -2.72 -9.96 12.77
N VAL A 124 -3.53 -9.09 12.19
CA VAL A 124 -4.86 -9.43 11.72
C VAL A 124 -4.80 -10.50 10.62
N ALA A 125 -3.95 -10.32 9.61
CA ALA A 125 -3.83 -11.26 8.49
C ALA A 125 -3.42 -12.68 8.90
N ARG A 126 -2.73 -12.83 10.03
CA ARG A 126 -2.36 -14.13 10.61
C ARG A 126 -3.50 -14.83 11.33
N ASN A 127 -4.51 -14.07 11.77
CA ASN A 127 -5.56 -14.53 12.66
C ASN A 127 -6.94 -14.60 12.02
N ILE A 128 -7.09 -14.20 10.74
CA ILE A 128 -8.36 -14.25 10.01
C ILE A 128 -8.28 -15.03 8.71
N GLY A 129 -9.41 -15.57 8.30
CA GLY A 129 -9.56 -16.39 7.10
C GLY A 129 -9.73 -15.60 5.79
N ILE A 130 -9.89 -14.25 5.84
CA ILE A 130 -10.08 -13.40 4.65
C ILE A 130 -8.81 -12.62 4.28
N PRO A 131 -8.63 -12.23 3.00
CA PRO A 131 -7.52 -11.37 2.58
C PRO A 131 -7.53 -10.01 3.27
N VAL A 132 -6.33 -9.46 3.52
CA VAL A 132 -6.12 -8.15 4.12
C VAL A 132 -5.31 -7.25 3.19
N ILE A 133 -5.79 -6.02 2.99
CA ILE A 133 -5.05 -4.93 2.34
C ILE A 133 -4.70 -3.88 3.41
N ASN A 134 -3.41 -3.59 3.56
CA ASN A 134 -2.92 -2.52 4.40
C ASN A 134 -3.13 -1.15 3.72
N ALA A 135 -3.98 -0.31 4.31
CA ALA A 135 -4.26 1.07 3.88
C ALA A 135 -3.48 2.11 4.72
N GLY A 136 -2.41 1.68 5.37
CA GLY A 136 -1.51 2.47 6.21
C GLY A 136 -1.53 2.05 7.67
N ASP A 137 -0.36 1.71 8.22
CA ASP A 137 -0.19 1.30 9.62
C ASP A 137 0.96 2.03 10.30
N GLY A 138 0.65 2.86 11.29
CA GLY A 138 1.60 3.63 12.07
C GLY A 138 2.65 4.35 11.22
N SER A 139 3.92 4.19 11.56
CA SER A 139 5.07 4.64 10.76
C SER A 139 5.63 3.55 9.82
N HIS A 140 4.96 2.40 9.71
CA HIS A 140 5.53 1.20 9.09
C HIS A 140 5.34 1.15 7.58
N ALA A 141 4.10 1.03 7.05
CA ALA A 141 3.89 0.82 5.62
C ALA A 141 2.60 1.44 5.08
N HIS A 142 2.61 1.80 3.80
CA HIS A 142 1.45 2.20 3.02
C HIS A 142 1.58 1.69 1.57
N PRO A 143 1.46 0.36 1.34
CA PRO A 143 1.75 -0.25 0.06
C PRO A 143 0.91 0.30 -1.09
N THR A 144 -0.36 0.56 -0.85
CA THR A 144 -1.26 1.07 -1.90
C THR A 144 -0.94 2.52 -2.30
N GLN A 145 -0.45 3.37 -1.37
CA GLN A 145 0.04 4.70 -1.72
C GLN A 145 1.28 4.60 -2.59
N ASN A 146 2.24 3.74 -2.24
CA ASN A 146 3.43 3.55 -3.04
C ASN A 146 3.10 3.06 -4.47
N LEU A 147 2.16 2.11 -4.61
CA LEU A 147 1.71 1.65 -5.93
C LEU A 147 1.08 2.76 -6.77
N ILE A 148 0.35 3.70 -6.14
CA ILE A 148 -0.19 4.89 -6.82
C ILE A 148 0.95 5.80 -7.28
N ASP A 149 1.93 6.06 -6.43
CA ASP A 149 3.08 6.92 -6.74
C ASP A 149 3.92 6.32 -7.87
N LEU A 150 4.24 5.04 -7.79
CA LEU A 150 4.93 4.29 -8.85
C LEU A 150 4.16 4.34 -10.18
N TYR A 151 2.86 4.08 -10.15
CA TYR A 151 2.02 4.15 -11.35
C TYR A 151 1.97 5.55 -11.95
N THR A 152 1.91 6.58 -11.10
CA THR A 152 1.89 7.98 -11.54
C THR A 152 3.20 8.34 -12.24
N VAL A 153 4.35 7.97 -11.67
CA VAL A 153 5.66 8.19 -12.28
C VAL A 153 5.78 7.39 -13.57
N HIS A 154 5.41 6.11 -13.57
CA HIS A 154 5.41 5.28 -14.78
C HIS A 154 4.59 5.91 -15.91
N LYS A 155 3.41 6.45 -15.61
CA LYS A 155 2.57 7.14 -16.63
C LYS A 155 3.17 8.44 -17.16
N LYS A 156 4.00 9.11 -16.39
CA LYS A 156 4.59 10.42 -16.76
C LYS A 156 5.92 10.28 -17.49
N VAL A 157 6.79 9.38 -17.02
CA VAL A 157 8.17 9.22 -17.53
C VAL A 157 8.44 7.89 -18.21
N GLY A 158 7.52 6.91 -18.12
CA GLY A 158 7.64 5.59 -18.73
C GLY A 158 8.45 4.63 -17.86
N ASN A 159 9.75 4.52 -18.10
CA ASN A 159 10.60 3.59 -17.36
C ASN A 159 11.05 4.19 -16.02
N ILE A 160 10.90 3.43 -14.93
CA ILE A 160 11.35 3.84 -13.60
C ILE A 160 12.80 3.41 -13.36
N GLU A 161 13.27 2.37 -14.06
CA GLU A 161 14.65 1.87 -13.91
C GLU A 161 15.66 2.95 -14.27
N GLY A 162 16.60 3.20 -13.36
CA GLY A 162 17.65 4.20 -13.52
C GLY A 162 17.22 5.65 -13.22
N LEU A 163 15.95 5.92 -12.91
CA LEU A 163 15.55 7.26 -12.46
C LEU A 163 16.22 7.60 -11.13
N ASN A 164 16.56 8.87 -10.97
CA ASN A 164 17.03 9.39 -9.70
C ASN A 164 15.83 9.91 -8.89
N LEU A 165 15.64 9.36 -7.71
CA LEU A 165 14.60 9.77 -6.77
C LEU A 165 15.23 10.31 -5.49
N THR A 166 14.90 11.54 -5.14
CA THR A 166 15.28 12.11 -3.84
C THR A 166 14.08 12.12 -2.90
N VAL A 167 14.22 11.47 -1.75
CA VAL A 167 13.23 11.46 -0.68
C VAL A 167 13.69 12.43 0.40
N LEU A 168 12.93 13.52 0.59
CA LEU A 168 13.29 14.63 1.45
C LEU A 168 12.48 14.63 2.74
N GLY A 169 13.14 14.82 3.87
CA GLY A 169 12.51 15.08 5.17
C GLY A 169 12.57 13.89 6.13
N ASP A 170 11.56 13.74 7.00
CA ASP A 170 11.51 12.67 8.00
C ASP A 170 11.21 11.31 7.35
N ASN A 171 12.25 10.53 7.16
CA ASN A 171 12.16 9.19 6.57
C ASN A 171 12.00 8.09 7.63
N VAL A 172 12.25 8.39 8.89
CA VAL A 172 12.14 7.44 10.01
C VAL A 172 10.67 7.19 10.38
N HIS A 173 9.89 8.28 10.51
CA HIS A 173 8.51 8.19 10.99
C HIS A 173 7.47 8.22 9.87
N SER A 174 7.89 8.39 8.61
CA SER A 174 6.99 8.42 7.47
C SER A 174 6.82 7.06 6.81
N ARG A 175 5.69 6.39 7.05
CA ARG A 175 5.32 5.15 6.35
C ARG A 175 5.29 5.30 4.84
N VAL A 176 4.96 6.50 4.33
CA VAL A 176 4.95 6.77 2.89
C VAL A 176 6.38 6.81 2.36
N ALA A 177 7.29 7.54 3.00
CA ALA A 177 8.70 7.59 2.63
C ALA A 177 9.31 6.18 2.60
N ARG A 178 9.07 5.38 3.66
CA ARG A 178 9.56 4.00 3.75
C ARG A 178 9.04 3.14 2.59
N SER A 179 7.75 3.12 2.34
CA SER A 179 7.18 2.35 1.23
C SER A 179 7.65 2.86 -0.13
N THR A 180 7.84 4.18 -0.31
CA THR A 180 8.36 4.80 -1.53
C THR A 180 9.78 4.35 -1.80
N ILE A 181 10.67 4.42 -0.80
CA ILE A 181 12.06 3.96 -0.91
C ILE A 181 12.09 2.50 -1.37
N ILE A 182 11.34 1.62 -0.72
CA ILE A 182 11.30 0.19 -1.05
C ILE A 182 10.75 -0.03 -2.46
N GLY A 183 9.60 0.50 -2.79
CA GLY A 183 8.94 0.22 -4.08
C GLY A 183 9.69 0.77 -5.28
N PHE A 184 10.23 1.99 -5.20
CA PHE A 184 11.07 2.55 -6.27
C PHE A 184 12.38 1.79 -6.41
N SER A 185 12.94 1.28 -5.30
CA SER A 185 14.09 0.41 -5.32
C SER A 185 13.82 -0.90 -6.06
N ILE A 186 12.69 -1.55 -5.80
CA ILE A 186 12.25 -2.76 -6.52
C ILE A 186 12.15 -2.51 -8.02
N MET A 187 11.72 -1.30 -8.41
CA MET A 187 11.61 -0.91 -9.82
C MET A 187 12.95 -0.48 -10.44
N GLY A 188 14.03 -0.41 -9.67
CA GLY A 188 15.39 -0.12 -10.15
C GLY A 188 15.74 1.37 -10.19
N ALA A 189 15.03 2.22 -9.46
CA ALA A 189 15.41 3.62 -9.30
C ALA A 189 16.65 3.78 -8.40
N ASN A 190 17.43 4.84 -8.62
CA ASN A 190 18.51 5.28 -7.74
C ASN A 190 17.90 6.15 -6.64
N ILE A 191 18.12 5.80 -5.37
CA ILE A 191 17.51 6.50 -4.25
C ILE A 191 18.54 7.39 -3.56
N THR A 192 18.17 8.64 -3.32
CA THR A 192 18.88 9.55 -2.42
C THR A 192 17.94 9.95 -1.28
N ILE A 193 18.35 9.72 -0.05
CA ILE A 193 17.64 10.20 1.15
C ILE A 193 18.31 11.48 1.58
N CYS A 194 17.54 12.57 1.61
CA CYS A 194 18.01 13.87 2.07
C CYS A 194 17.29 14.26 3.36
N ALA A 195 18.00 14.12 4.47
CA ALA A 195 17.45 14.37 5.81
C ALA A 195 18.57 14.68 6.81
N PRO A 196 18.25 15.33 7.94
CA PRO A 196 19.14 15.33 9.09
C PRO A 196 19.43 13.89 9.52
N THR A 197 20.63 13.64 10.06
CA THR A 197 21.09 12.29 10.43
C THR A 197 20.16 11.54 11.38
N THR A 198 19.37 12.28 12.17
CA THR A 198 18.36 11.71 13.08
C THR A 198 17.09 11.24 12.39
N MET A 199 16.91 11.57 11.10
CA MET A 199 15.70 11.34 10.33
C MET A 199 15.96 10.63 8.99
N ASP A 200 17.18 10.16 8.74
CA ASP A 200 17.61 9.64 7.44
C ASP A 200 17.27 8.16 7.16
N ALA A 201 16.72 7.47 8.15
CA ALA A 201 16.31 6.07 8.02
C ALA A 201 17.43 5.11 7.51
N GLN A 202 18.69 5.31 7.95
CA GLN A 202 19.83 4.45 7.56
C GLN A 202 19.59 2.96 7.81
N TYR A 203 18.72 2.61 8.75
CA TYR A 203 18.33 1.22 9.02
C TYR A 203 17.70 0.52 7.79
N LEU A 204 17.19 1.27 6.82
CA LEU A 204 16.66 0.68 5.58
C LEU A 204 17.75 0.10 4.68
N SER A 205 18.99 0.54 4.83
CA SER A 205 20.14 -0.02 4.10
C SER A 205 20.80 -1.17 4.83
N ASP A 206 20.42 -1.43 6.09
CA ASP A 206 20.96 -2.54 6.86
C ASP A 206 20.37 -3.86 6.36
N ASN A 207 21.25 -4.76 5.89
CA ASN A 207 20.88 -6.08 5.38
C ASN A 207 20.10 -6.94 6.38
N SER A 208 20.13 -6.60 7.68
CA SER A 208 19.40 -7.30 8.73
C SER A 208 17.87 -7.13 8.62
N VAL A 209 17.42 -6.05 7.98
CA VAL A 209 15.99 -5.72 7.82
C VAL A 209 15.44 -6.20 6.47
N ALA A 210 16.30 -6.46 5.50
CA ALA A 210 15.93 -6.90 4.16
C ALA A 210 15.50 -8.38 4.17
N ARG A 211 14.20 -8.64 4.22
CA ARG A 211 13.65 -10.01 4.12
C ARG A 211 13.92 -10.68 2.77
N ASN A 212 14.20 -9.90 1.72
CA ASN A 212 14.57 -10.37 0.40
C ASN A 212 15.82 -9.62 -0.07
N GLN A 213 17.00 -10.22 0.10
CA GLN A 213 18.33 -9.66 -0.19
C GLN A 213 18.57 -9.21 -1.66
N ILE A 214 17.58 -9.32 -2.54
CA ILE A 214 17.77 -9.16 -3.99
C ILE A 214 17.58 -7.72 -4.47
N TYR A 215 17.00 -6.81 -3.66
CA TYR A 215 16.46 -5.53 -4.16
C TYR A 215 16.89 -4.27 -3.42
N TRP A 216 17.89 -4.31 -2.52
CA TRP A 216 18.35 -3.07 -1.90
C TRP A 216 19.35 -2.36 -2.81
N PRO A 217 18.96 -1.30 -3.52
CA PRO A 217 19.86 -0.48 -4.27
C PRO A 217 20.78 0.25 -3.31
N LYS A 218 21.88 0.77 -3.85
CA LYS A 218 22.77 1.66 -3.12
C LYS A 218 22.00 2.95 -2.80
N ILE A 219 21.43 3.03 -1.61
CA ILE A 219 20.80 4.25 -1.11
C ILE A 219 21.92 5.22 -0.77
N LYS A 220 21.85 6.42 -1.31
CA LYS A 220 22.72 7.53 -0.95
C LYS A 220 22.07 8.33 0.17
N TYR A 221 22.87 8.79 1.12
CA TYR A 221 22.43 9.63 2.23
C TYR A 221 23.15 10.97 2.16
N SER A 222 22.42 12.04 2.39
CA SER A 222 22.95 13.40 2.42
C SER A 222 22.09 14.30 3.30
N ASP A 223 22.70 15.24 3.99
CA ASP A 223 22.04 16.35 4.66
C ASP A 223 22.06 17.64 3.82
N ASP A 224 22.78 17.64 2.69
CA ASP A 224 22.83 18.76 1.75
C ASP A 224 21.71 18.66 0.72
N LEU A 225 20.71 19.53 0.86
CA LEU A 225 19.56 19.62 -0.03
C LEU A 225 19.97 19.96 -1.48
N ARG A 226 20.93 20.89 -1.68
CA ARG A 226 21.35 21.31 -3.02
C ARG A 226 22.06 20.18 -3.76
N TYR A 227 22.91 19.45 -3.05
CA TYR A 227 23.57 18.27 -3.59
C TYR A 227 22.57 17.20 -3.97
N SER A 228 21.60 16.94 -3.09
CA SER A 228 20.60 15.87 -3.27
C SER A 228 19.62 16.11 -4.42
N LEU A 229 19.38 17.40 -4.78
CA LEU A 229 18.44 17.78 -5.84
C LEU A 229 19.11 18.00 -7.19
N LYS A 230 20.43 17.99 -7.27
CA LYS A 230 21.17 18.36 -8.50
C LYS A 230 20.84 17.45 -9.69
N ASP A 231 20.59 16.18 -9.45
CA ASP A 231 20.34 15.17 -10.49
C ASP A 231 18.99 14.44 -10.28
N ALA A 232 18.10 14.99 -9.44
CA ALA A 232 16.80 14.40 -9.12
C ALA A 232 15.74 14.66 -10.20
#